data_b4fadbc822369d70157fc68646da0628
#
_entry.id   b4fadbc822369d70157fc68646da0628
#
_cell.length_a   1.000
_cell.length_b   1.000
_cell.length_c   1.000
_cell.angle_alpha   90.00
_cell.angle_beta   90.00
_cell.angle_gamma   90.00
#
_symmetry.space_group_name_H-M   'P 1'
#
loop_
_entity.id
_entity.type
_entity.pdbx_description
1 polymer ?
#
loop_
_entity_poly.entity_id
_entity_poly.type
_entity_poly.pdbx_seq_one_letter_code
_entity_poly.pdbx_strand_id
1 'polypeptide(L)'
;DGRRGRRGRYRDRRGRRGGGREDVEPQVSEDDVLIPVAGILDILDNYAFVRTSGYLPGPNDVYVSLAQVRKNSLRKGDHVTGAVRQPREGERREKFNALVRLDSVNGAAPEGGRARPEFNKLTPLYPQERLRLETEPNQLTSRIIDLVSPIGKGQRGLIVAPPKAGKTMVLQSIANSITVNNPECHLMVVLVDERPEEVTDMQRSVKGEVISSTFDRPAEDHTTIAELAIERAKRLVELGHDVVVLLDNITRLGRAYNLAAPASGRILSGGVDSTALYPPKKFFGAARNIEDGGSLTILAAALVETGSRMDEVIFEEFKGTGNSELKLDRKLAEKRIFPAVDVDASGTRKEEILMPGDELQIIWKLRRVLHAL
;
A
#
# COMPACT_ATOMS: atom_id res chain seq x y z
N ASP A 1 -82.69 8.65 10.56
CA ASP A 1 -82.09 7.56 9.80
C ASP A 1 -80.57 7.58 9.99
N GLY A 2 -80.15 6.62 10.79
CA GLY A 2 -78.79 6.50 11.22
C GLY A 2 -77.87 5.82 10.22
N ARG A 3 -76.62 6.18 10.24
CA ARG A 3 -75.52 5.32 9.84
C ARG A 3 -74.31 5.55 10.76
N ARG A 4 -74.10 4.60 11.63
CA ARG A 4 -72.94 4.45 12.50
C ARG A 4 -71.73 4.11 11.64
N GLY A 5 -70.76 4.99 11.60
CA GLY A 5 -69.44 4.70 11.05
C GLY A 5 -68.55 4.02 12.08
N ARG A 6 -68.02 2.83 11.73
CA ARG A 6 -67.02 2.07 12.52
C ARG A 6 -65.67 2.79 12.52
N ARG A 7 -65.24 3.20 13.70
CA ARG A 7 -63.85 3.65 13.94
C ARG A 7 -62.94 2.41 13.93
N GLY A 8 -62.13 2.25 12.86
CA GLY A 8 -61.05 1.31 12.80
C GLY A 8 -59.88 1.80 13.70
N ARG A 9 -59.51 0.96 14.67
CA ARG A 9 -58.32 1.17 15.49
C ARG A 9 -57.10 0.87 14.62
N TYR A 10 -56.38 1.89 14.20
CA TYR A 10 -55.00 1.71 13.75
C TYR A 10 -54.13 1.47 14.97
N ARG A 11 -53.73 0.21 15.17
CA ARG A 11 -52.66 -0.15 16.10
C ARG A 11 -51.36 0.33 15.45
N ASP A 12 -50.73 1.33 16.05
CA ASP A 12 -49.36 1.72 15.85
C ASP A 12 -48.46 0.51 16.13
N ARG A 13 -48.04 -0.18 15.06
CA ARG A 13 -46.87 -1.01 15.09
C ARG A 13 -45.66 -0.07 14.85
N ARG A 14 -45.24 0.63 15.89
CA ARG A 14 -43.87 1.15 15.96
C ARG A 14 -42.97 -0.06 15.83
N GLY A 15 -42.37 -0.18 14.63
CA GLY A 15 -41.36 -1.16 14.36
C GLY A 15 -40.26 -1.09 15.42
N ARG A 16 -39.96 -2.19 16.02
CA ARG A 16 -38.70 -2.40 16.76
C ARG A 16 -37.59 -1.99 15.81
N ARG A 17 -37.00 -0.80 16.03
CA ARG A 17 -35.66 -0.48 15.59
C ARG A 17 -34.79 -1.61 16.10
N GLY A 18 -34.12 -2.29 15.17
CA GLY A 18 -33.09 -3.26 15.50
C GLY A 18 -32.15 -2.63 16.51
N GLY A 19 -32.09 -3.18 17.68
CA GLY A 19 -31.13 -2.79 18.69
C GLY A 19 -29.76 -2.90 18.06
N GLY A 20 -29.02 -1.79 18.00
CA GLY A 20 -27.59 -1.85 17.77
C GLY A 20 -27.07 -2.86 18.79
N ARG A 21 -26.27 -3.82 18.35
CA ARG A 21 -25.48 -4.61 19.25
C ARG A 21 -24.70 -3.61 20.09
N GLU A 22 -25.04 -3.45 21.35
CA GLU A 22 -24.19 -2.80 22.32
C GLU A 22 -22.87 -3.54 22.24
N ASP A 23 -21.79 -2.79 22.09
CA ASP A 23 -20.41 -3.29 22.13
C ASP A 23 -20.14 -3.79 23.57
N VAL A 24 -20.67 -4.94 23.89
CA VAL A 24 -20.39 -5.61 25.17
C VAL A 24 -18.99 -6.20 25.03
N GLU A 25 -18.04 -5.65 25.79
CA GLU A 25 -16.71 -6.26 25.89
C GLU A 25 -16.90 -7.75 26.32
N PRO A 26 -16.29 -8.70 25.59
CA PRO A 26 -16.41 -10.10 25.95
C PRO A 26 -15.85 -10.33 27.36
N GLN A 27 -16.67 -10.89 28.25
CA GLN A 27 -16.20 -11.21 29.58
C GLN A 27 -15.40 -12.51 29.55
N VAL A 28 -14.20 -12.45 30.11
CA VAL A 28 -13.31 -13.60 30.28
C VAL A 28 -13.43 -14.10 31.73
N SER A 29 -13.66 -15.39 31.91
CA SER A 29 -13.60 -16.04 33.22
C SER A 29 -12.25 -16.76 33.40
N GLU A 30 -11.89 -17.06 34.66
CA GLU A 30 -10.63 -17.74 34.99
C GLU A 30 -10.48 -19.12 34.32
N ASP A 31 -11.60 -19.77 34.00
CA ASP A 31 -11.62 -21.08 33.36
C ASP A 31 -11.57 -21.04 31.81
N ASP A 32 -11.57 -19.88 31.23
CA ASP A 32 -11.55 -19.75 29.77
C ASP A 32 -10.17 -20.05 29.20
N VAL A 33 -10.13 -20.83 28.12
CA VAL A 33 -8.91 -21.06 27.32
C VAL A 33 -8.76 -19.95 26.33
N LEU A 34 -7.63 -19.23 26.41
CA LEU A 34 -7.28 -18.14 25.49
C LEU A 34 -6.35 -18.63 24.38
N ILE A 35 -6.67 -18.24 23.16
CA ILE A 35 -5.87 -18.56 21.96
C ILE A 35 -5.19 -17.29 21.50
N PRO A 36 -3.84 -17.26 21.42
CA PRO A 36 -3.12 -16.08 20.94
C PRO A 36 -3.40 -15.82 19.47
N VAL A 37 -3.53 -14.55 19.11
CA VAL A 37 -3.74 -14.08 17.75
C VAL A 37 -2.84 -12.88 17.46
N ALA A 38 -2.45 -12.74 16.19
CA ALA A 38 -1.67 -11.62 15.72
C ALA A 38 -2.05 -11.29 14.27
N GLY A 39 -1.96 -10.05 13.89
CA GLY A 39 -2.21 -9.62 12.52
C GLY A 39 -2.32 -8.12 12.37
N ILE A 40 -2.74 -7.71 11.18
CA ILE A 40 -2.91 -6.30 10.81
C ILE A 40 -4.36 -5.90 11.03
N LEU A 41 -4.54 -4.79 11.75
CA LEU A 41 -5.86 -4.24 12.03
C LEU A 41 -6.42 -3.54 10.80
N ASP A 42 -7.59 -3.97 10.38
CA ASP A 42 -8.38 -3.33 9.34
C ASP A 42 -9.63 -2.70 9.96
N ILE A 43 -9.76 -1.39 9.89
CA ILE A 43 -10.90 -0.65 10.41
C ILE A 43 -11.79 -0.26 9.25
N LEU A 44 -13.03 -0.73 9.30
CA LEU A 44 -14.08 -0.44 8.34
C LEU A 44 -15.09 0.55 8.97
N ASP A 45 -16.11 0.97 8.23
CA ASP A 45 -17.01 2.03 8.69
C ASP A 45 -17.70 1.72 10.02
N ASN A 46 -18.16 0.46 10.22
CA ASN A 46 -18.96 0.08 11.37
C ASN A 46 -18.33 -1.02 12.24
N TYR A 47 -17.16 -1.53 11.87
CA TYR A 47 -16.49 -2.63 12.56
C TYR A 47 -15.00 -2.69 12.22
N ALA A 48 -14.26 -3.45 13.00
CA ALA A 48 -12.84 -3.68 12.78
C ALA A 48 -12.51 -5.18 12.88
N PHE A 49 -11.48 -5.60 12.14
CA PHE A 49 -10.95 -6.95 12.15
C PHE A 49 -9.42 -6.95 12.24
N VAL A 50 -8.89 -7.94 12.95
CA VAL A 50 -7.48 -8.32 12.80
C VAL A 50 -7.40 -9.32 11.65
N ARG A 51 -6.69 -8.95 10.59
CA ARG A 51 -6.42 -9.84 9.46
C ARG A 51 -5.29 -10.78 9.84
N THR A 52 -5.59 -12.06 9.99
CA THR A 52 -4.65 -13.07 10.49
C THR A 52 -3.92 -13.83 9.39
N SER A 53 -4.42 -13.79 8.15
CA SER A 53 -3.88 -14.53 7.00
C SER A 53 -3.27 -13.63 5.93
N GLY A 54 -2.90 -12.40 6.26
CA GLY A 54 -2.36 -11.42 5.33
C GLY A 54 -3.17 -10.13 5.29
N TYR A 55 -3.45 -9.60 4.10
CA TYR A 55 -4.10 -8.30 3.90
C TYR A 55 -5.54 -8.39 3.36
N LEU A 56 -5.99 -9.57 3.02
CA LEU A 56 -7.36 -9.83 2.57
C LEU A 56 -8.19 -10.44 3.70
N PRO A 57 -9.53 -10.23 3.68
CA PRO A 57 -10.43 -10.91 4.58
C PRO A 57 -10.26 -12.43 4.51
N GLY A 58 -10.26 -13.08 5.67
CA GLY A 58 -10.11 -14.52 5.81
C GLY A 58 -11.04 -15.11 6.88
N PRO A 59 -11.21 -16.44 6.88
CA PRO A 59 -12.16 -17.12 7.79
C PRO A 59 -11.74 -17.08 9.25
N ASN A 60 -10.45 -16.89 9.53
CA ASN A 60 -9.88 -16.84 10.88
C ASN A 60 -9.63 -15.41 11.37
N ASP A 61 -10.18 -14.40 10.72
CA ASP A 61 -10.08 -13.02 11.14
C ASP A 61 -10.79 -12.81 12.47
N VAL A 62 -10.25 -11.90 13.29
CA VAL A 62 -10.70 -11.66 14.64
C VAL A 62 -11.43 -10.33 14.71
N TYR A 63 -12.67 -10.34 15.20
CA TYR A 63 -13.48 -9.15 15.39
C TYR A 63 -12.92 -8.29 16.53
N VAL A 64 -12.82 -7.01 16.29
CA VAL A 64 -12.45 -5.99 17.28
C VAL A 64 -13.57 -4.96 17.36
N SER A 65 -14.09 -4.71 18.56
CA SER A 65 -15.14 -3.71 18.72
C SER A 65 -14.63 -2.29 18.50
N LEU A 66 -15.48 -1.40 18.01
CA LEU A 66 -15.10 0.02 17.86
C LEU A 66 -14.82 0.66 19.23
N ALA A 67 -15.41 0.17 20.31
CA ALA A 67 -15.09 0.60 21.67
C ALA A 67 -13.63 0.28 22.03
N GLN A 68 -13.15 -0.93 21.72
CA GLN A 68 -11.75 -1.30 21.90
C GLN A 68 -10.80 -0.46 21.02
N VAL A 69 -11.20 -0.19 19.79
CA VAL A 69 -10.44 0.69 18.87
C VAL A 69 -10.27 2.08 19.49
N ARG A 70 -11.34 2.68 19.98
CA ARG A 70 -11.31 4.02 20.60
C ARG A 70 -10.53 4.03 21.91
N LYS A 71 -10.77 3.07 22.78
CA LYS A 71 -10.12 2.96 24.09
C LYS A 71 -8.60 2.89 23.99
N ASN A 72 -8.09 2.14 23.01
CA ASN A 72 -6.67 1.90 22.79
C ASN A 72 -6.05 2.79 21.71
N SER A 73 -6.80 3.73 21.15
CA SER A 73 -6.36 4.61 20.06
C SER A 73 -5.78 3.84 18.88
N LEU A 74 -6.41 2.73 18.51
CA LEU A 74 -5.99 1.88 17.41
C LEU A 74 -6.24 2.55 16.07
N ARG A 75 -5.36 2.29 15.11
CA ARG A 75 -5.43 2.81 13.75
C ARG A 75 -5.37 1.68 12.73
N LYS A 76 -6.02 1.89 11.60
CA LYS A 76 -5.90 0.99 10.44
C LYS A 76 -4.42 0.81 10.07
N GLY A 77 -4.02 -0.45 9.88
CA GLY A 77 -2.63 -0.79 9.59
C GLY A 77 -1.77 -1.08 10.82
N ASP A 78 -2.29 -0.93 12.04
CA ASP A 78 -1.56 -1.35 13.24
C ASP A 78 -1.37 -2.88 13.23
N HIS A 79 -0.17 -3.31 13.58
CA HIS A 79 0.06 -4.71 13.92
C HIS A 79 -0.30 -4.94 15.39
N VAL A 80 -1.28 -5.78 15.63
CA VAL A 80 -1.77 -6.07 16.98
C VAL A 80 -1.55 -7.53 17.34
N THR A 81 -1.24 -7.76 18.59
CA THR A 81 -1.23 -9.09 19.21
C THR A 81 -2.21 -9.11 20.37
N GLY A 82 -2.82 -10.25 20.60
CA GLY A 82 -3.81 -10.41 21.64
C GLY A 82 -4.29 -11.83 21.73
N ALA A 83 -5.48 -12.03 22.28
CA ALA A 83 -6.08 -13.33 22.43
C ALA A 83 -7.57 -13.32 22.17
N VAL A 84 -8.07 -14.44 21.66
CA VAL A 84 -9.49 -14.77 21.58
C VAL A 84 -9.79 -15.87 22.58
N ARG A 85 -11.06 -15.97 23.00
CA ARG A 85 -11.54 -17.02 23.86
C ARG A 85 -11.98 -18.21 23.02
N GLN A 86 -11.56 -19.42 23.42
CA GLN A 86 -12.10 -20.64 22.83
C GLN A 86 -13.60 -20.75 23.17
N PRO A 87 -14.49 -21.04 22.18
CA PRO A 87 -15.92 -21.25 22.46
C PRO A 87 -16.12 -22.35 23.52
N ARG A 88 -17.04 -22.11 24.46
CA ARG A 88 -17.41 -23.11 25.48
C ARG A 88 -18.28 -24.19 24.84
N GLU A 89 -18.27 -25.35 25.46
CA GLU A 89 -19.12 -26.48 25.06
C GLU A 89 -20.60 -26.06 25.14
N GLY A 90 -21.34 -26.26 24.03
CA GLY A 90 -22.77 -25.88 23.95
C GLY A 90 -23.03 -24.41 23.62
N GLU A 91 -22.00 -23.55 23.48
CA GLU A 91 -22.12 -22.14 23.07
C GLU A 91 -22.39 -22.04 21.57
N ARG A 92 -23.29 -21.12 21.21
CA ARG A 92 -23.55 -20.82 19.77
C ARG A 92 -22.30 -20.24 19.12
N ARG A 93 -21.78 -20.91 18.09
CA ARG A 93 -20.62 -20.41 17.36
C ARG A 93 -20.99 -19.15 16.60
N GLU A 94 -20.32 -18.06 16.94
CA GLU A 94 -20.31 -16.85 16.12
C GLU A 94 -19.47 -17.09 14.85
N LYS A 95 -19.76 -16.34 13.79
CA LYS A 95 -19.02 -16.44 12.53
C LYS A 95 -17.53 -16.13 12.70
N PHE A 96 -17.21 -15.15 13.57
CA PHE A 96 -15.85 -14.73 13.89
C PHE A 96 -15.67 -14.70 15.42
N ASN A 97 -14.47 -15.06 15.86
CA ASN A 97 -14.08 -14.87 17.26
C ASN A 97 -13.84 -13.39 17.54
N ALA A 98 -14.15 -12.95 18.73
CA ALA A 98 -13.91 -11.58 19.18
C ALA A 98 -12.60 -11.50 19.97
N LEU A 99 -11.87 -10.41 19.79
CA LEU A 99 -10.69 -10.10 20.60
C LEU A 99 -11.13 -9.85 22.05
N VAL A 100 -10.58 -10.62 22.99
CA VAL A 100 -10.89 -10.51 24.43
C VAL A 100 -9.77 -9.82 25.20
N ARG A 101 -8.54 -9.85 24.69
CA ARG A 101 -7.37 -9.23 25.30
C ARG A 101 -6.46 -8.67 24.22
N LEU A 102 -6.02 -7.43 24.40
CA LEU A 102 -5.03 -6.78 23.55
C LEU A 102 -3.69 -6.79 24.29
N ASP A 103 -2.68 -7.44 23.72
CA ASP A 103 -1.37 -7.60 24.34
C ASP A 103 -0.36 -6.54 23.87
N SER A 104 -0.34 -6.25 22.58
CA SER A 104 0.57 -5.24 22.02
C SER A 104 0.00 -4.53 20.78
N VAL A 105 0.50 -3.34 20.54
CA VAL A 105 0.23 -2.56 19.33
C VAL A 105 1.58 -2.12 18.75
N ASN A 106 1.91 -2.59 17.55
CA ASN A 106 3.19 -2.33 16.90
C ASN A 106 4.40 -2.66 17.80
N GLY A 107 4.31 -3.73 18.58
CA GLY A 107 5.37 -4.20 19.48
C GLY A 107 5.45 -3.47 20.83
N ALA A 108 4.61 -2.48 21.08
CA ALA A 108 4.56 -1.75 22.35
C ALA A 108 3.31 -2.08 23.16
N ALA A 109 3.32 -1.78 24.46
CA ALA A 109 2.14 -1.92 25.30
C ALA A 109 0.98 -1.04 24.82
N PRO A 110 -0.30 -1.48 24.94
CA PRO A 110 -1.45 -0.73 24.43
C PRO A 110 -1.60 0.67 25.01
N GLU A 111 -1.22 0.89 26.25
CA GLU A 111 -1.31 2.17 26.94
C GLU A 111 -0.41 3.25 26.35
N GLY A 112 0.68 2.87 25.68
CA GLY A 112 1.59 3.79 24.97
C GLY A 112 1.02 4.38 23.69
N GLY A 113 -0.08 3.83 23.16
CA GLY A 113 -0.64 4.22 21.85
C GLY A 113 -1.24 5.62 21.80
N ARG A 114 -1.62 6.19 22.95
CA ARG A 114 -2.27 7.51 23.01
C ARG A 114 -1.34 8.68 22.69
N ALA A 115 -0.04 8.53 22.88
CA ALA A 115 0.97 9.57 22.67
C ALA A 115 1.76 9.43 21.35
N ARG A 116 1.43 8.46 20.50
CA ARG A 116 2.17 8.22 19.26
C ARG A 116 1.87 9.27 18.18
N PRO A 117 2.87 9.57 17.31
CA PRO A 117 2.69 10.53 16.22
C PRO A 117 1.61 10.09 15.23
N GLU A 118 1.04 11.06 14.53
CA GLU A 118 0.14 10.85 13.40
C GLU A 118 0.88 11.17 12.10
N PHE A 119 0.89 10.27 11.15
CA PHE A 119 1.60 10.41 9.87
C PHE A 119 1.33 11.74 9.16
N ASN A 120 0.06 12.16 9.10
CA ASN A 120 -0.33 13.37 8.41
C ASN A 120 0.13 14.67 9.09
N LYS A 121 0.57 14.60 10.34
CA LYS A 121 1.09 15.76 11.11
C LYS A 121 2.61 15.84 11.07
N LEU A 122 3.28 14.86 10.51
CA LEU A 122 4.74 14.85 10.37
C LEU A 122 5.17 15.79 9.24
N THR A 123 6.29 16.48 9.42
CA THR A 123 6.79 17.47 8.43
C THR A 123 7.50 16.76 7.28
N PRO A 124 6.98 16.89 6.04
CA PRO A 124 7.60 16.28 4.87
C PRO A 124 8.77 17.12 4.35
N LEU A 125 9.85 16.44 3.97
CA LEU A 125 11.04 17.03 3.35
C LEU A 125 11.34 16.31 2.03
N TYR A 126 12.19 16.93 1.21
CA TYR A 126 12.82 16.25 0.08
C TYR A 126 13.66 15.05 0.57
N PRO A 127 13.81 14.00 -0.24
CA PRO A 127 14.77 12.94 0.04
C PRO A 127 16.18 13.52 0.24
N GLN A 128 16.85 13.14 1.32
CA GLN A 128 18.19 13.62 1.68
C GLN A 128 19.21 12.51 1.75
N GLU A 129 18.81 11.34 2.22
CA GLU A 129 19.66 10.16 2.33
C GLU A 129 19.43 9.24 1.13
N ARG A 130 20.52 8.94 0.42
CA ARG A 130 20.46 8.12 -0.78
C ARG A 130 20.27 6.63 -0.44
N LEU A 131 19.38 5.98 -1.20
CA LEU A 131 19.29 4.54 -1.30
C LEU A 131 20.17 4.07 -2.47
N ARG A 132 21.44 3.76 -2.19
CA ARG A 132 22.35 3.24 -3.23
C ARG A 132 21.91 1.83 -3.62
N LEU A 133 21.79 1.61 -4.92
CA LEU A 133 21.36 0.32 -5.46
C LEU A 133 22.51 -0.53 -5.96
N GLU A 134 23.66 0.07 -6.28
CA GLU A 134 24.83 -0.66 -6.75
C GLU A 134 25.28 -1.70 -5.73
N THR A 135 25.45 -2.93 -6.19
CA THR A 135 25.95 -4.06 -5.39
C THR A 135 27.19 -4.67 -6.04
N GLU A 136 27.02 -5.61 -6.94
CA GLU A 136 28.10 -6.26 -7.65
C GLU A 136 28.41 -5.57 -8.99
N PRO A 137 29.68 -5.55 -9.47
CA PRO A 137 30.03 -4.89 -10.73
C PRO A 137 29.27 -5.38 -11.97
N ASN A 138 28.80 -6.63 -11.96
CA ASN A 138 28.05 -7.25 -13.04
C ASN A 138 26.53 -6.97 -12.97
N GLN A 139 26.04 -6.34 -11.90
CA GLN A 139 24.64 -5.93 -11.74
C GLN A 139 24.41 -4.57 -12.38
N LEU A 140 24.29 -4.55 -13.72
CA LEU A 140 24.20 -3.32 -14.49
C LEU A 140 22.92 -2.52 -14.21
N THR A 141 21.80 -3.19 -13.97
CA THR A 141 20.51 -2.52 -13.74
C THR A 141 20.59 -1.55 -12.56
N SER A 142 21.07 -2.00 -11.41
CA SER A 142 21.20 -1.16 -10.21
C SER A 142 22.20 -0.01 -10.39
N ARG A 143 23.31 -0.27 -11.09
CA ARG A 143 24.33 0.75 -11.40
C ARG A 143 23.77 1.85 -12.30
N ILE A 144 23.03 1.48 -13.33
CA ILE A 144 22.43 2.44 -14.27
C ILE A 144 21.39 3.30 -13.56
N ILE A 145 20.55 2.72 -12.71
CA ILE A 145 19.56 3.49 -11.94
C ILE A 145 20.26 4.52 -11.05
N ASP A 146 21.31 4.15 -10.36
CA ASP A 146 22.09 5.06 -9.53
C ASP A 146 22.68 6.23 -10.30
N LEU A 147 23.04 6.02 -11.56
CA LEU A 147 23.62 7.06 -12.42
C LEU A 147 22.55 8.00 -13.01
N VAL A 148 21.41 7.47 -13.45
CA VAL A 148 20.44 8.25 -14.24
C VAL A 148 19.21 8.69 -13.48
N SER A 149 18.82 7.94 -12.45
CA SER A 149 17.63 8.20 -11.65
C SER A 149 17.87 7.80 -10.18
N PRO A 150 18.79 8.50 -9.48
CA PRO A 150 19.12 8.14 -8.10
C PRO A 150 17.90 8.25 -7.21
N ILE A 151 17.82 7.33 -6.25
CA ILE A 151 16.70 7.19 -5.33
C ILE A 151 17.16 7.55 -3.93
N GLY A 152 16.40 8.39 -3.26
CA GLY A 152 16.59 8.71 -1.85
C GLY A 152 15.46 8.18 -0.97
N LYS A 153 15.72 8.08 0.32
CA LYS A 153 14.68 7.76 1.32
C LYS A 153 13.60 8.84 1.30
N GLY A 154 12.37 8.42 1.04
CA GLY A 154 11.23 9.32 0.84
C GLY A 154 10.91 9.61 -0.62
N GLN A 155 11.60 8.98 -1.55
CA GLN A 155 11.39 9.18 -2.98
C GLN A 155 10.00 8.72 -3.41
N ARG A 156 9.38 9.50 -4.29
CA ARG A 156 8.13 9.18 -4.97
C ARG A 156 8.43 9.01 -6.46
N GLY A 157 8.77 7.77 -6.84
CA GLY A 157 9.30 7.45 -8.15
C GLY A 157 8.34 6.64 -9.02
N LEU A 158 8.30 6.97 -10.32
CA LEU A 158 7.64 6.17 -11.33
C LEU A 158 8.67 5.35 -12.12
N ILE A 159 8.36 4.09 -12.34
CA ILE A 159 9.03 3.22 -13.31
C ILE A 159 8.10 3.09 -14.51
N VAL A 160 8.38 3.86 -15.53
CA VAL A 160 7.53 3.94 -16.73
C VAL A 160 7.90 2.83 -17.69
N ALA A 161 7.00 1.89 -17.89
CA ALA A 161 7.30 0.65 -18.60
C ALA A 161 6.33 0.39 -19.78
N PRO A 162 6.83 0.41 -21.02
CA PRO A 162 6.12 -0.22 -22.15
C PRO A 162 6.01 -1.74 -21.93
N PRO A 163 5.07 -2.42 -22.63
CA PRO A 163 4.99 -3.87 -22.57
C PRO A 163 6.32 -4.54 -22.95
N LYS A 164 6.68 -5.59 -22.22
CA LYS A 164 7.90 -6.41 -22.46
C LYS A 164 9.23 -5.64 -22.37
N ALA A 165 9.27 -4.54 -21.63
CA ALA A 165 10.48 -3.72 -21.46
C ALA A 165 11.37 -4.14 -20.27
N GLY A 166 11.01 -5.20 -19.54
CA GLY A 166 11.81 -5.69 -18.42
C GLY A 166 11.44 -5.07 -17.07
N LYS A 167 10.21 -4.61 -16.90
CA LYS A 167 9.68 -4.03 -15.66
C LYS A 167 9.94 -4.91 -14.42
N THR A 168 9.63 -6.18 -14.50
CA THR A 168 9.80 -7.14 -13.39
C THR A 168 11.27 -7.31 -13.00
N MET A 169 12.16 -7.39 -13.96
CA MET A 169 13.61 -7.45 -13.72
C MET A 169 14.12 -6.21 -12.97
N VAL A 170 13.63 -5.03 -13.34
CA VAL A 170 13.99 -3.76 -12.67
C VAL A 170 13.50 -3.76 -11.23
N LEU A 171 12.25 -4.14 -10.97
CA LEU A 171 11.69 -4.22 -9.63
C LEU A 171 12.42 -5.22 -8.74
N GLN A 172 12.73 -6.40 -9.24
CA GLN A 172 13.51 -7.42 -8.53
C GLN A 172 14.94 -6.92 -8.21
N SER A 173 15.58 -6.26 -9.17
CA SER A 173 16.91 -5.68 -8.97
C SER A 173 16.89 -4.61 -7.87
N ILE A 174 15.91 -3.72 -7.88
CA ILE A 174 15.74 -2.70 -6.84
C ILE A 174 15.51 -3.35 -5.47
N ALA A 175 14.60 -4.32 -5.39
CA ALA A 175 14.28 -5.02 -4.15
C ALA A 175 15.52 -5.71 -3.55
N ASN A 176 16.28 -6.42 -4.37
CA ASN A 176 17.49 -7.11 -3.94
C ASN A 176 18.57 -6.14 -3.50
N SER A 177 18.76 -5.04 -4.21
CA SER A 177 19.72 -4.00 -3.86
C SER A 177 19.39 -3.33 -2.52
N ILE A 178 18.13 -3.04 -2.26
CA ILE A 178 17.71 -2.49 -0.97
C ILE A 178 17.98 -3.48 0.16
N THR A 179 17.66 -4.75 -0.03
CA THR A 179 17.92 -5.80 0.96
C THR A 179 19.42 -5.91 1.31
N VAL A 180 20.29 -5.80 0.31
CA VAL A 180 21.76 -5.91 0.51
C VAL A 180 22.33 -4.63 1.12
N ASN A 181 21.99 -3.46 0.57
CA ASN A 181 22.64 -2.20 0.93
C ASN A 181 21.97 -1.48 2.09
N ASN A 182 20.66 -1.66 2.26
CA ASN A 182 19.86 -1.00 3.28
C ASN A 182 18.96 -2.01 4.02
N PRO A 183 19.57 -2.98 4.75
CA PRO A 183 18.81 -4.01 5.45
C PRO A 183 17.95 -3.47 6.60
N GLU A 184 18.20 -2.23 7.04
CA GLU A 184 17.38 -1.52 8.03
C GLU A 184 16.01 -1.10 7.48
N CYS A 185 15.88 -0.96 6.17
CA CYS A 185 14.63 -0.60 5.53
C CYS A 185 13.62 -1.75 5.56
N HIS A 186 12.38 -1.42 5.90
CA HIS A 186 11.28 -2.36 5.76
C HIS A 186 10.79 -2.36 4.31
N LEU A 187 10.98 -3.47 3.61
CA LEU A 187 10.62 -3.61 2.20
C LEU A 187 9.26 -4.28 2.05
N MET A 188 8.34 -3.61 1.39
CA MET A 188 7.01 -4.11 1.02
C MET A 188 6.88 -4.12 -0.50
N VAL A 189 6.48 -5.25 -1.07
CA VAL A 189 6.18 -5.38 -2.50
C VAL A 189 4.69 -5.64 -2.66
N VAL A 190 4.00 -4.72 -3.30
CA VAL A 190 2.55 -4.77 -3.52
C VAL A 190 2.27 -5.09 -4.98
N LEU A 191 1.69 -6.26 -5.23
CA LEU A 191 1.39 -6.78 -6.56
C LEU A 191 -0.12 -6.77 -6.79
N VAL A 192 -0.57 -5.97 -7.74
CA VAL A 192 -1.98 -5.77 -8.05
C VAL A 192 -2.29 -6.30 -9.45
N ASP A 193 -3.25 -7.21 -9.55
CA ASP A 193 -3.71 -7.78 -10.82
C ASP A 193 -2.58 -8.49 -11.60
N GLU A 194 -1.65 -9.12 -10.86
CA GLU A 194 -0.54 -9.88 -11.42
C GLU A 194 -0.87 -11.36 -11.58
N ARG A 195 -0.08 -12.05 -12.38
CA ARG A 195 -0.22 -13.49 -12.59
C ARG A 195 0.26 -14.26 -11.36
N PRO A 196 -0.39 -15.38 -11.00
CA PRO A 196 0.01 -16.19 -9.84
C PRO A 196 1.47 -16.66 -9.88
N GLU A 197 1.99 -17.05 -11.05
CA GLU A 197 3.38 -17.46 -11.24
C GLU A 197 4.37 -16.30 -11.01
N GLU A 198 4.01 -15.07 -11.36
CA GLU A 198 4.84 -13.89 -11.12
C GLU A 198 4.86 -13.52 -9.63
N VAL A 199 3.75 -13.72 -8.93
CA VAL A 199 3.69 -13.57 -7.47
C VAL A 199 4.61 -14.57 -6.78
N THR A 200 4.56 -15.84 -7.18
CA THR A 200 5.44 -16.89 -6.64
C THR A 200 6.91 -16.58 -6.87
N ASP A 201 7.24 -16.13 -8.08
CA ASP A 201 8.60 -15.76 -8.44
C ASP A 201 9.12 -14.61 -7.58
N MET A 202 8.30 -13.57 -7.38
CA MET A 202 8.64 -12.46 -6.51
C MET A 202 8.84 -12.90 -5.05
N GLN A 203 7.95 -13.75 -4.53
CA GLN A 203 8.06 -14.29 -3.17
C GLN A 203 9.34 -15.08 -2.95
N ARG A 204 9.82 -15.78 -3.97
CA ARG A 204 11.06 -16.59 -3.90
C ARG A 204 12.33 -15.77 -4.09
N SER A 205 12.27 -14.70 -4.86
CA SER A 205 13.44 -13.90 -5.24
C SER A 205 13.68 -12.69 -4.33
N VAL A 206 12.70 -12.24 -3.57
CA VAL A 206 12.75 -11.03 -2.77
C VAL A 206 12.65 -11.35 -1.28
N LYS A 207 13.59 -10.81 -0.50
CA LYS A 207 13.57 -10.84 0.97
C LYS A 207 12.81 -9.63 1.52
N GLY A 208 11.51 -9.64 1.38
CA GLY A 208 10.63 -8.59 1.86
C GLY A 208 9.23 -9.13 2.04
N GLU A 209 8.33 -8.28 2.49
CA GLU A 209 6.93 -8.60 2.61
C GLU A 209 6.26 -8.47 1.24
N VAL A 210 5.76 -9.58 0.68
CA VAL A 210 5.05 -9.59 -0.60
C VAL A 210 3.56 -9.66 -0.35
N ILE A 211 2.84 -8.63 -0.79
CA ILE A 211 1.40 -8.47 -0.63
C ILE A 211 0.78 -8.51 -2.02
N SER A 212 -0.12 -9.44 -2.28
CA SER A 212 -0.61 -9.66 -3.64
C SER A 212 -2.11 -9.88 -3.72
N SER A 213 -2.67 -9.46 -4.85
CA SER A 213 -4.01 -9.81 -5.32
C SER A 213 -3.91 -10.13 -6.81
N THR A 214 -4.08 -11.40 -7.16
CA THR A 214 -3.89 -11.93 -8.51
C THR A 214 -5.05 -11.56 -9.44
N PHE A 215 -4.83 -11.66 -10.74
CA PHE A 215 -5.79 -11.21 -11.77
C PHE A 215 -7.16 -11.90 -11.73
N ASP A 216 -7.23 -13.09 -11.12
CA ASP A 216 -8.45 -13.88 -10.94
C ASP A 216 -9.31 -13.43 -9.74
N ARG A 217 -8.88 -12.39 -9.02
CA ARG A 217 -9.64 -11.78 -7.92
C ARG A 217 -10.45 -10.58 -8.38
N PRO A 218 -11.58 -10.26 -7.70
CA PRO A 218 -12.35 -9.07 -8.02
C PRO A 218 -11.57 -7.78 -7.76
N ALA A 219 -11.97 -6.71 -8.43
CA ALA A 219 -11.30 -5.40 -8.33
C ALA A 219 -11.25 -4.85 -6.89
N GLU A 220 -12.27 -5.14 -6.09
CA GLU A 220 -12.31 -4.73 -4.68
C GLU A 220 -11.18 -5.33 -3.85
N ASP A 221 -10.75 -6.54 -4.16
CA ASP A 221 -9.60 -7.15 -3.48
C ASP A 221 -8.30 -6.41 -3.78
N HIS A 222 -8.12 -5.93 -5.01
CA HIS A 222 -6.96 -5.12 -5.39
C HIS A 222 -6.90 -3.81 -4.61
N THR A 223 -8.01 -3.13 -4.49
CA THR A 223 -8.09 -1.87 -3.74
C THR A 223 -7.93 -2.11 -2.23
N THR A 224 -8.49 -3.18 -1.71
CA THR A 224 -8.40 -3.56 -0.29
C THR A 224 -6.96 -3.80 0.15
N ILE A 225 -6.18 -4.59 -0.59
CA ILE A 225 -4.79 -4.85 -0.22
C ILE A 225 -3.93 -3.59 -0.32
N ALA A 226 -4.16 -2.76 -1.33
CA ALA A 226 -3.41 -1.52 -1.51
C ALA A 226 -3.65 -0.55 -0.35
N GLU A 227 -4.89 -0.36 0.05
CA GLU A 227 -5.25 0.52 1.17
C GLU A 227 -4.67 0.03 2.50
N LEU A 228 -4.78 -1.25 2.80
CA LEU A 228 -4.23 -1.79 4.05
C LEU A 228 -2.70 -1.78 4.04
N ALA A 229 -2.07 -2.06 2.91
CA ALA A 229 -0.62 -2.02 2.78
C ALA A 229 -0.05 -0.62 3.02
N ILE A 230 -0.64 0.42 2.43
CA ILE A 230 -0.15 1.78 2.62
C ILE A 230 -0.40 2.28 4.05
N GLU A 231 -1.51 1.90 4.67
CA GLU A 231 -1.77 2.24 6.07
C GLU A 231 -0.77 1.52 7.00
N ARG A 232 -0.42 0.26 6.71
CA ARG A 232 0.65 -0.44 7.43
C ARG A 232 1.99 0.29 7.28
N ALA A 233 2.34 0.69 6.09
CA ALA A 233 3.56 1.45 5.82
C ALA A 233 3.61 2.75 6.64
N LYS A 234 2.51 3.51 6.69
CA LYS A 234 2.42 4.73 7.49
C LYS A 234 2.61 4.46 8.99
N ARG A 235 2.05 3.36 9.50
CA ARG A 235 2.22 3.00 10.93
C ARG A 235 3.69 2.70 11.25
N LEU A 236 4.41 2.05 10.35
CA LEU A 236 5.84 1.80 10.50
C LEU A 236 6.66 3.10 10.46
N VAL A 237 6.33 4.03 9.58
CA VAL A 237 7.00 5.35 9.51
C VAL A 237 6.75 6.16 10.77
N GLU A 238 5.57 6.11 11.35
CA GLU A 238 5.26 6.75 12.64
C GLU A 238 6.16 6.25 13.78
N LEU A 239 6.65 5.01 13.70
CA LEU A 239 7.62 4.43 14.63
C LEU A 239 9.08 4.84 14.36
N GLY A 240 9.33 5.60 13.31
CA GLY A 240 10.67 6.03 12.92
C GLY A 240 11.37 5.09 11.92
N HIS A 241 10.68 4.10 11.36
CA HIS A 241 11.25 3.21 10.36
C HIS A 241 11.36 3.86 8.99
N ASP A 242 12.35 3.42 8.21
CA ASP A 242 12.44 3.67 6.79
C ASP A 242 11.75 2.54 6.04
N VAL A 243 10.68 2.88 5.33
CA VAL A 243 9.85 1.92 4.60
C VAL A 243 10.01 2.16 3.10
N VAL A 244 10.18 1.09 2.35
CA VAL A 244 10.19 1.11 0.89
C VAL A 244 9.05 0.25 0.38
N VAL A 245 8.16 0.85 -0.40
CA VAL A 245 7.04 0.18 -1.06
C VAL A 245 7.31 0.14 -2.56
N LEU A 246 7.37 -1.06 -3.12
CA LEU A 246 7.39 -1.28 -4.56
C LEU A 246 5.98 -1.68 -4.99
N LEU A 247 5.34 -0.87 -5.83
CA LEU A 247 3.99 -1.13 -6.34
C LEU A 247 4.04 -1.58 -7.80
N ASP A 248 3.59 -2.75 -8.07
CA ASP A 248 3.44 -3.28 -9.42
C ASP A 248 1.96 -3.61 -9.68
N ASN A 249 1.16 -2.76 -10.25
CA ASN A 249 1.50 -1.42 -10.77
C ASN A 249 0.37 -0.43 -10.49
N ILE A 250 0.67 0.85 -10.62
CA ILE A 250 -0.30 1.94 -10.35
C ILE A 250 -1.38 2.03 -11.43
N THR A 251 -1.09 1.62 -12.65
CA THR A 251 -2.06 1.62 -13.76
C THR A 251 -3.20 0.64 -13.48
N ARG A 252 -2.87 -0.59 -13.09
CA ARG A 252 -3.85 -1.59 -12.71
C ARG A 252 -4.59 -1.26 -11.43
N LEU A 253 -3.92 -0.61 -10.48
CA LEU A 253 -4.58 -0.08 -9.29
C LEU A 253 -5.61 0.99 -9.66
N GLY A 254 -5.27 1.91 -10.55
CA GLY A 254 -6.21 2.89 -11.08
C GLY A 254 -7.41 2.28 -11.78
N ARG A 255 -7.19 1.26 -12.60
CA ARG A 255 -8.28 0.47 -13.23
C ARG A 255 -9.16 -0.20 -12.19
N ALA A 256 -8.58 -0.79 -11.16
CA ALA A 256 -9.34 -1.45 -10.09
C ALA A 256 -10.23 -0.48 -9.33
N TYR A 257 -9.74 0.70 -9.01
CA TYR A 257 -10.56 1.76 -8.41
C TYR A 257 -11.68 2.25 -9.35
N ASN A 258 -11.42 2.32 -10.64
CA ASN A 258 -12.44 2.69 -11.62
C ASN A 258 -13.59 1.67 -11.70
N LEU A 259 -13.31 0.40 -11.44
CA LEU A 259 -14.32 -0.66 -11.40
C LEU A 259 -15.02 -0.76 -10.05
N ALA A 260 -14.29 -0.59 -8.96
CA ALA A 260 -14.77 -0.81 -7.60
C ALA A 260 -15.43 0.43 -6.96
N ALA A 261 -14.99 1.63 -7.31
CA ALA A 261 -15.53 2.87 -6.72
C ALA A 261 -16.91 3.22 -7.29
N PRO A 262 -17.81 3.80 -6.48
CA PRO A 262 -19.05 4.34 -6.99
C PRO A 262 -18.81 5.41 -8.05
N ALA A 263 -19.50 5.31 -9.18
CA ALA A 263 -19.38 6.27 -10.27
C ALA A 263 -19.89 7.66 -9.86
N SER A 264 -19.09 8.71 -10.08
CA SER A 264 -19.50 10.10 -9.88
C SER A 264 -20.27 10.66 -11.09
N GLY A 265 -20.17 9.97 -12.22
CA GLY A 265 -20.70 10.44 -13.52
C GLY A 265 -19.78 11.41 -14.25
N ARG A 266 -18.66 11.81 -13.65
CA ARG A 266 -17.65 12.67 -14.29
C ARG A 266 -16.61 11.81 -15.00
N ILE A 267 -16.94 11.36 -16.19
CA ILE A 267 -16.10 10.46 -16.97
C ILE A 267 -15.09 11.28 -17.78
N LEU A 268 -13.80 10.99 -17.53
CA LEU A 268 -12.68 11.53 -18.31
C LEU A 268 -12.54 10.76 -19.63
N SER A 269 -11.69 11.23 -20.50
CA SER A 269 -11.30 10.53 -21.73
C SER A 269 -10.83 9.10 -21.36
N GLY A 270 -11.19 8.09 -22.17
CA GLY A 270 -10.84 6.70 -21.93
C GLY A 270 -11.72 5.94 -20.93
N GLY A 271 -12.81 6.54 -20.47
CA GLY A 271 -13.79 5.89 -19.59
C GLY A 271 -13.38 5.85 -18.11
N VAL A 272 -12.45 6.71 -17.69
CA VAL A 272 -12.00 6.83 -16.29
C VAL A 272 -12.91 7.82 -15.55
N ASP A 273 -13.52 7.37 -14.46
CA ASP A 273 -14.20 8.28 -13.55
C ASP A 273 -13.19 9.13 -12.78
N SER A 274 -13.39 10.44 -12.72
CA SER A 274 -12.45 11.37 -12.06
C SER A 274 -12.21 11.04 -10.59
N THR A 275 -13.17 10.47 -9.90
CA THR A 275 -13.05 10.07 -8.49
C THR A 275 -12.20 8.81 -8.29
N ALA A 276 -12.05 7.99 -9.32
CA ALA A 276 -11.25 6.77 -9.28
C ALA A 276 -9.73 7.02 -9.20
N LEU A 277 -9.27 8.21 -9.59
CA LEU A 277 -7.85 8.57 -9.58
C LEU A 277 -7.36 9.09 -8.23
N TYR A 278 -8.26 9.56 -7.38
CA TYR A 278 -7.89 10.11 -6.08
C TYR A 278 -7.28 9.08 -5.12
N PRO A 279 -7.85 7.88 -4.89
CA PRO A 279 -7.27 6.90 -3.99
C PRO A 279 -5.87 6.41 -4.40
N PRO A 280 -5.58 6.05 -5.67
CA PRO A 280 -4.22 5.69 -6.06
C PRO A 280 -3.26 6.89 -5.96
N LYS A 281 -3.73 8.11 -6.19
CA LYS A 281 -2.94 9.33 -6.00
C LYS A 281 -2.60 9.56 -4.54
N LYS A 282 -3.54 9.29 -3.64
CA LYS A 282 -3.33 9.32 -2.19
C LYS A 282 -2.32 8.25 -1.73
N PHE A 283 -2.38 7.07 -2.33
CA PHE A 283 -1.39 6.01 -2.11
C PHE A 283 0.01 6.46 -2.52
N PHE A 284 0.18 6.83 -3.78
CA PHE A 284 1.47 7.25 -4.33
C PHE A 284 2.00 8.52 -3.66
N GLY A 285 1.13 9.48 -3.41
CA GLY A 285 1.43 10.75 -2.77
C GLY A 285 1.81 10.64 -1.30
N ALA A 286 1.65 9.49 -0.65
CA ALA A 286 2.08 9.28 0.73
C ALA A 286 3.61 9.25 0.86
N ALA A 287 4.35 8.97 -0.21
CA ALA A 287 5.81 8.92 -0.19
C ALA A 287 6.41 10.27 0.19
N ARG A 288 7.23 10.26 1.25
CA ARG A 288 7.92 11.43 1.79
C ARG A 288 9.04 11.06 2.75
N ASN A 289 10.03 11.92 2.82
CA ASN A 289 10.99 11.91 3.92
C ASN A 289 10.43 12.76 5.07
N ILE A 290 10.61 12.32 6.29
CA ILE A 290 10.09 12.99 7.49
C ILE A 290 11.21 13.67 8.25
N GLU A 291 11.01 14.94 8.59
CA GLU A 291 11.94 15.69 9.44
C GLU A 291 12.06 15.02 10.82
N ASP A 292 13.30 14.76 11.24
CA ASP A 292 13.62 14.08 12.51
C ASP A 292 12.89 12.74 12.71
N GLY A 293 12.61 12.03 11.64
CA GLY A 293 11.84 10.81 11.66
C GLY A 293 12.27 9.79 10.61
N GLY A 294 11.39 8.85 10.34
CA GLY A 294 11.57 7.85 9.29
C GLY A 294 11.31 8.38 7.89
N SER A 295 11.08 7.47 6.96
CA SER A 295 10.75 7.81 5.57
C SER A 295 9.81 6.78 4.96
N LEU A 296 9.02 7.20 3.99
CA LEU A 296 8.24 6.34 3.13
C LEU A 296 8.66 6.58 1.69
N THR A 297 9.31 5.60 1.10
CA THR A 297 9.69 5.58 -0.31
C THR A 297 8.70 4.73 -1.08
N ILE A 298 8.15 5.25 -2.17
CA ILE A 298 7.25 4.50 -3.05
C ILE A 298 7.79 4.56 -4.47
N LEU A 299 8.07 3.39 -5.02
CA LEU A 299 8.45 3.21 -6.42
C LEU A 299 7.33 2.42 -7.10
N ALA A 300 6.59 3.08 -7.96
CA ALA A 300 5.42 2.50 -8.63
C ALA A 300 5.69 2.30 -10.11
N ALA A 301 5.48 1.10 -10.60
CA ALA A 301 5.47 0.83 -12.04
C ALA A 301 4.20 1.43 -12.65
N ALA A 302 4.36 2.08 -13.79
CA ALA A 302 3.27 2.61 -14.58
C ALA A 302 3.37 2.08 -16.02
N LEU A 303 2.26 1.59 -16.55
CA LEU A 303 2.20 1.01 -17.90
C LEU A 303 1.93 2.11 -18.93
N VAL A 304 2.73 2.12 -19.98
CA VAL A 304 2.56 3.01 -21.12
C VAL A 304 2.56 2.21 -22.44
N GLU A 305 2.15 2.84 -23.53
CA GLU A 305 2.13 2.22 -24.88
C GLU A 305 1.38 0.88 -24.90
N THR A 306 0.33 0.76 -24.12
CA THR A 306 -0.51 -0.45 -24.04
C THR A 306 -1.62 -0.48 -25.12
N GLY A 307 -1.81 0.62 -25.83
CA GLY A 307 -2.94 0.81 -26.75
C GLY A 307 -4.25 1.19 -26.03
N SER A 308 -4.26 1.26 -24.71
CA SER A 308 -5.43 1.64 -23.91
C SER A 308 -5.45 3.15 -23.65
N ARG A 309 -6.51 3.81 -24.05
CA ARG A 309 -6.73 5.23 -23.72
C ARG A 309 -6.89 5.46 -22.22
N MET A 310 -7.48 4.51 -21.51
CA MET A 310 -7.60 4.54 -20.05
C MET A 310 -6.22 4.60 -19.38
N ASP A 311 -5.28 3.78 -19.83
CA ASP A 311 -3.92 3.72 -19.28
C ASP A 311 -3.17 5.03 -19.52
N GLU A 312 -3.34 5.67 -20.67
CA GLU A 312 -2.76 6.97 -20.95
C GLU A 312 -3.29 8.06 -20.00
N VAL A 313 -4.57 8.09 -19.73
CA VAL A 313 -5.21 9.03 -18.80
C VAL A 313 -4.70 8.80 -17.38
N ILE A 314 -4.61 7.56 -16.93
CA ILE A 314 -4.07 7.20 -15.62
C ILE A 314 -2.61 7.65 -15.51
N PHE A 315 -1.79 7.37 -16.51
CA PHE A 315 -0.38 7.76 -16.50
C PHE A 315 -0.19 9.29 -16.43
N GLU A 316 -0.92 10.06 -17.23
CA GLU A 316 -0.83 11.53 -17.22
C GLU A 316 -1.16 12.11 -15.85
N GLU A 317 -2.11 11.52 -15.13
CA GLU A 317 -2.46 11.96 -13.77
C GLU A 317 -1.31 11.76 -12.77
N PHE A 318 -0.53 10.68 -12.89
CA PHE A 318 0.56 10.38 -11.96
C PHE A 318 1.90 11.01 -12.36
N LYS A 319 2.10 11.31 -13.62
CA LYS A 319 3.33 11.90 -14.14
C LYS A 319 3.74 13.18 -13.40
N GLY A 320 2.79 14.05 -13.10
CA GLY A 320 3.03 15.29 -12.35
C GLY A 320 3.16 15.10 -10.83
N THR A 321 2.84 13.94 -10.29
CA THR A 321 2.86 13.66 -8.84
C THR A 321 4.22 13.15 -8.38
N GLY A 322 4.93 12.42 -9.21
CA GLY A 322 6.25 11.87 -8.92
C GLY A 322 7.36 12.91 -8.89
N ASN A 323 8.43 12.63 -8.15
CA ASN A 323 9.66 13.40 -8.10
C ASN A 323 10.89 12.64 -8.63
N SER A 324 10.68 11.46 -9.17
CA SER A 324 11.68 10.66 -9.87
C SER A 324 11.00 9.82 -10.94
N GLU A 325 11.69 9.61 -12.06
CA GLU A 325 11.20 8.81 -13.17
C GLU A 325 12.33 7.98 -13.76
N LEU A 326 12.11 6.68 -13.85
CA LEU A 326 12.93 5.74 -14.60
C LEU A 326 12.10 5.26 -15.79
N LYS A 327 12.44 5.71 -16.98
CA LYS A 327 11.72 5.33 -18.19
C LYS A 327 12.41 4.15 -18.88
N LEU A 328 11.65 3.11 -19.17
CA LEU A 328 12.10 2.00 -20.00
C LEU A 328 11.71 2.25 -21.46
N ASP A 329 12.58 1.82 -22.36
CA ASP A 329 12.43 2.02 -23.80
C ASP A 329 12.10 0.72 -24.53
N ARG A 330 11.02 0.76 -25.32
CA ARG A 330 10.56 -0.40 -26.08
C ARG A 330 11.54 -0.83 -27.14
N LYS A 331 12.18 0.12 -27.85
CA LYS A 331 13.11 -0.17 -28.94
C LYS A 331 14.37 -0.88 -28.45
N LEU A 332 14.88 -0.48 -27.28
CA LEU A 332 16.01 -1.16 -26.66
C LEU A 332 15.63 -2.59 -26.24
N ALA A 333 14.45 -2.77 -25.68
CA ALA A 333 13.95 -4.09 -25.30
C ALA A 333 13.75 -5.01 -26.51
N GLU A 334 13.23 -4.51 -27.61
CA GLU A 334 13.09 -5.25 -28.86
C GLU A 334 14.45 -5.71 -29.43
N LYS A 335 15.49 -4.91 -29.22
CA LYS A 335 16.88 -5.27 -29.55
C LYS A 335 17.54 -6.18 -28.51
N ARG A 336 16.82 -6.57 -27.44
CA ARG A 336 17.34 -7.38 -26.33
C ARG A 336 18.47 -6.71 -25.54
N ILE A 337 18.45 -5.38 -25.46
CA ILE A 337 19.34 -4.58 -24.62
C ILE A 337 18.65 -4.34 -23.29
N PHE A 338 19.19 -4.94 -22.24
CA PHE A 338 18.65 -4.83 -20.88
C PHE A 338 19.75 -4.40 -19.90
N PRO A 339 19.44 -3.53 -18.91
CA PRO A 339 18.16 -2.85 -18.74
C PRO A 339 17.86 -1.88 -19.89
N ALA A 340 16.62 -1.89 -20.35
CA ALA A 340 16.17 -1.06 -21.49
C ALA A 340 15.85 0.38 -21.03
N VAL A 341 16.82 1.07 -20.44
CA VAL A 341 16.62 2.40 -19.84
C VAL A 341 16.82 3.52 -20.85
N ASP A 342 15.84 4.40 -20.96
CA ASP A 342 15.95 5.67 -21.67
C ASP A 342 16.64 6.68 -20.73
N VAL A 343 17.92 6.93 -20.98
CA VAL A 343 18.75 7.80 -20.16
C VAL A 343 18.28 9.26 -20.19
N ASP A 344 17.88 9.75 -21.35
CA ASP A 344 17.46 11.14 -21.51
C ASP A 344 16.13 11.44 -20.80
N ALA A 345 15.20 10.50 -20.84
CA ALA A 345 13.89 10.65 -20.23
C ALA A 345 13.83 10.30 -18.75
N SER A 346 14.93 9.75 -18.19
CA SER A 346 15.01 9.38 -16.77
C SER A 346 15.70 10.46 -15.95
N GLY A 347 15.29 10.60 -14.68
CA GLY A 347 15.92 11.57 -13.79
C GLY A 347 15.23 11.68 -12.43
N THR A 348 15.87 12.38 -11.53
CA THR A 348 15.37 12.67 -10.19
C THR A 348 15.41 14.16 -9.92
N ARG A 349 14.29 14.71 -9.41
CA ARG A 349 14.25 16.11 -8.98
C ARG A 349 15.14 16.33 -7.77
N LYS A 350 15.86 17.46 -7.74
CA LYS A 350 16.75 17.80 -6.62
C LYS A 350 17.82 16.74 -6.34
N GLU A 351 18.34 16.10 -7.40
CA GLU A 351 19.39 15.07 -7.27
C GLU A 351 20.67 15.62 -6.61
N GLU A 352 20.89 16.92 -6.68
CA GLU A 352 21.99 17.61 -5.99
C GLU A 352 21.97 17.47 -4.47
N ILE A 353 20.81 17.18 -3.88
CA ILE A 353 20.70 16.90 -2.44
C ILE A 353 21.19 15.49 -2.11
N LEU A 354 21.07 14.56 -3.06
CA LEU A 354 21.40 13.15 -2.88
C LEU A 354 22.88 12.81 -3.17
N MET A 355 23.60 13.69 -3.85
CA MET A 355 24.95 13.41 -4.35
C MET A 355 25.95 14.43 -3.83
N PRO A 356 27.19 14.00 -3.49
CA PRO A 356 28.32 14.91 -3.33
C PRO A 356 28.58 15.70 -4.62
N GLY A 357 29.10 16.92 -4.50
CA GLY A 357 29.27 17.82 -5.63
C GLY A 357 30.20 17.29 -6.72
N ASP A 358 31.23 16.54 -6.38
CA ASP A 358 32.15 15.90 -7.33
C ASP A 358 31.46 14.77 -8.12
N GLU A 359 30.71 13.90 -7.45
CA GLU A 359 29.91 12.85 -8.10
C GLU A 359 28.86 13.46 -9.05
N LEU A 360 28.18 14.50 -8.61
CA LEU A 360 27.18 15.22 -9.42
C LEU A 360 27.79 15.77 -10.72
N GLN A 361 28.97 16.38 -10.65
CA GLN A 361 29.69 16.91 -11.81
C GLN A 361 30.05 15.81 -12.81
N ILE A 362 30.52 14.67 -12.32
CA ILE A 362 30.87 13.51 -13.14
C ILE A 362 29.63 12.96 -13.85
N ILE A 363 28.53 12.80 -13.12
CA ILE A 363 27.26 12.29 -13.67
C ILE A 363 26.71 13.24 -14.73
N TRP A 364 26.73 14.54 -14.48
CA TRP A 364 26.28 15.53 -15.48
C TRP A 364 27.12 15.54 -16.76
N LYS A 365 28.43 15.36 -16.63
CA LYS A 365 29.31 15.20 -17.80
C LYS A 365 28.98 13.92 -18.57
N LEU A 366 28.79 12.80 -17.86
CA LEU A 366 28.40 11.53 -18.47
C LEU A 366 27.08 11.65 -19.23
N ARG A 367 26.07 12.25 -18.63
CA ARG A 367 24.76 12.42 -19.26
C ARG A 367 24.85 13.28 -20.55
N ARG A 368 25.67 14.32 -20.54
CA ARG A 368 25.88 15.14 -21.75
C ARG A 368 26.55 14.34 -22.88
N VAL A 369 27.50 13.48 -22.53
CA VAL A 369 28.15 12.61 -23.53
C VAL A 369 27.14 11.60 -24.09
N LEU A 370 26.35 10.95 -23.22
CA LEU A 370 25.35 9.98 -23.65
C LEU A 370 24.26 10.62 -24.51
N HIS A 371 23.87 11.85 -24.19
CA HIS A 371 22.88 12.59 -24.99
C HIS A 371 23.39 12.97 -26.41
N ALA A 372 24.70 13.13 -26.56
CA ALA A 372 25.31 13.49 -27.84
C ALA A 372 25.56 12.27 -28.75
N LEU A 373 25.44 11.05 -28.26
CA LEU A 373 25.61 9.81 -29.01
C LEU A 373 24.27 9.36 -29.65
#